data_63fe3cc7f4d600bc9727706731a41202
#
_entry.id   63fe3cc7f4d600bc9727706731a41202
#
_cell.length_a   1.000
_cell.length_b   1.000
_cell.length_c   1.000
_cell.angle_alpha   90.00
_cell.angle_beta   90.00
_cell.angle_gamma   90.00
#
_symmetry.space_group_name_H-M   'P 1'
#
loop_
_entity.id
_entity.type
_entity.pdbx_description
1 polymer ?
#
loop_
_entity_poly.entity_id
_entity_poly.type
_entity_poly.pdbx_seq_one_letter_code
_entity_poly.pdbx_strand_id
1 'polypeptide(L)'
;MMKCSVKVVVATHKKYQMPEDILYLPLHVGAAGKFDDQGNPLDLGYLKDNTGDNISELNSSFCELTGLYWAWKNLDTDYIGLVHYRRHFSMKKKTGLDNVLKLSELSPYLGTIKVFVPNKRRYFIETLYSHYEHTHYAIQLDETKKIIMEKYPEYLKSYDKVLKRTYGYMFNMMIMEKKLLDDYCTWLFDILFELRKRVDMPELDSFQGRFFGRVSEIIFNVWLDEKMTNGQLEKKEIKEIPCVHMEKINWNNK
;
A
#
# COMPACT_ATOMS: atom_id res chain seq x y z
N MET A 1 -26.68 -12.35 -9.53
CA MET A 1 -25.23 -12.28 -9.20
C MET A 1 -25.11 -11.95 -7.72
N MET A 2 -24.36 -12.72 -6.95
CA MET A 2 -24.04 -12.31 -5.57
C MET A 2 -23.28 -10.99 -5.62
N LYS A 3 -23.71 -10.03 -4.81
CA LYS A 3 -23.12 -8.70 -4.77
C LYS A 3 -21.87 -8.77 -3.91
N CYS A 4 -20.67 -8.76 -4.53
CA CYS A 4 -19.41 -8.77 -3.79
C CYS A 4 -19.32 -7.58 -2.82
N SER A 5 -18.94 -7.83 -1.59
CA SER A 5 -18.67 -6.82 -0.58
C SER A 5 -17.27 -6.22 -0.79
N VAL A 6 -17.12 -4.92 -0.54
CA VAL A 6 -15.82 -4.24 -0.67
C VAL A 6 -15.70 -3.10 0.33
N LYS A 7 -14.52 -2.94 0.91
CA LYS A 7 -14.12 -1.78 1.71
C LYS A 7 -12.74 -1.28 1.28
N VAL A 8 -12.62 0.03 1.18
CA VAL A 8 -11.36 0.73 0.89
C VAL A 8 -10.97 1.56 2.10
N VAL A 9 -9.93 1.13 2.79
CA VAL A 9 -9.39 1.86 3.94
C VAL A 9 -8.73 3.15 3.46
N VAL A 10 -9.07 4.27 4.10
CA VAL A 10 -8.41 5.56 3.90
C VAL A 10 -7.44 5.78 5.06
N ALA A 11 -6.16 5.50 4.83
CA ALA A 11 -5.14 5.68 5.86
C ALA A 11 -4.90 7.17 6.13
N THR A 12 -5.06 7.58 7.38
CA THR A 12 -4.81 8.96 7.83
C THR A 12 -4.20 8.99 9.23
N HIS A 13 -3.30 9.96 9.47
CA HIS A 13 -2.72 10.25 10.78
C HIS A 13 -3.20 11.58 11.36
N LYS A 14 -4.12 12.26 10.68
CA LYS A 14 -4.71 13.54 11.09
C LYS A 14 -6.17 13.62 10.64
N LYS A 15 -6.91 14.55 11.24
CA LYS A 15 -8.28 14.84 10.79
C LYS A 15 -8.25 15.46 9.39
N TYR A 16 -9.06 14.91 8.49
CA TYR A 16 -9.14 15.33 7.09
C TYR A 16 -10.57 15.12 6.57
N GLN A 17 -10.94 15.86 5.53
CA GLN A 17 -12.22 15.62 4.87
C GLN A 17 -12.18 14.30 4.12
N MET A 18 -13.12 13.41 4.41
CA MET A 18 -13.19 12.06 3.86
C MET A 18 -14.27 11.92 2.79
N PRO A 19 -14.12 11.00 1.83
CA PRO A 19 -15.21 10.65 0.93
C PRO A 19 -16.40 10.08 1.72
N GLU A 20 -17.61 10.47 1.33
CA GLU A 20 -18.86 10.03 1.98
C GLU A 20 -19.39 8.70 1.44
N ASP A 21 -18.86 8.19 0.30
CA ASP A 21 -19.32 6.92 -0.29
C ASP A 21 -19.04 5.75 0.65
N ILE A 22 -20.01 4.82 0.75
CA ILE A 22 -19.95 3.63 1.61
C ILE A 22 -18.78 2.68 1.29
N LEU A 23 -18.14 2.87 0.15
CA LEU A 23 -16.90 2.18 -0.24
C LEU A 23 -15.78 2.44 0.78
N TYR A 24 -15.71 3.65 1.33
CA TYR A 24 -14.59 4.11 2.13
C TYR A 24 -14.74 3.84 3.61
N LEU A 25 -13.61 3.51 4.23
CA LEU A 25 -13.47 3.30 5.67
C LEU A 25 -12.29 4.14 6.18
N PRO A 26 -12.52 5.35 6.71
CA PRO A 26 -11.46 6.14 7.32
C PRO A 26 -10.83 5.42 8.51
N LEU A 27 -9.49 5.32 8.52
CA LEU A 27 -8.73 4.63 9.54
C LEU A 27 -7.59 5.52 10.05
N HIS A 28 -7.58 5.81 11.35
CA HIS A 28 -6.47 6.46 12.02
C HIS A 28 -5.32 5.46 12.15
N VAL A 29 -4.27 5.61 11.32
CA VAL A 29 -3.08 4.77 11.33
C VAL A 29 -2.04 5.29 12.29
N GLY A 30 -1.35 4.37 12.99
CA GLY A 30 -0.42 4.72 14.06
C GLY A 30 -1.11 5.34 15.28
N ALA A 31 -2.32 4.89 15.58
CA ALA A 31 -3.09 5.38 16.72
C ALA A 31 -2.48 4.97 18.07
N ALA A 32 -1.68 3.90 18.09
CA ALA A 32 -0.97 3.48 19.29
C ALA A 32 0.02 4.57 19.75
N GLY A 33 -0.04 4.91 21.05
CA GLY A 33 0.86 5.90 21.65
C GLY A 33 0.64 7.34 21.19
N LYS A 34 -0.47 7.66 20.53
CA LYS A 34 -0.84 9.04 20.18
C LYS A 34 -1.80 9.61 21.20
N PHE A 35 -1.44 10.80 21.69
CA PHE A 35 -2.20 11.53 22.71
C PHE A 35 -2.49 12.96 22.22
N ASP A 36 -3.58 13.53 22.73
CA ASP A 36 -3.90 14.94 22.57
C ASP A 36 -3.09 15.82 23.55
N ASP A 37 -3.25 17.13 23.47
CA ASP A 37 -2.56 18.09 24.34
C ASP A 37 -2.94 17.96 25.85
N GLN A 38 -4.01 17.21 26.15
CA GLN A 38 -4.49 16.94 27.51
C GLN A 38 -4.01 15.58 28.03
N GLY A 39 -3.27 14.80 27.21
CA GLY A 39 -2.77 13.47 27.55
C GLY A 39 -3.79 12.35 27.37
N ASN A 40 -4.94 12.59 26.75
CA ASN A 40 -5.89 11.55 26.40
C ASN A 40 -5.52 10.88 25.06
N PRO A 41 -5.89 9.60 24.84
CA PRO A 41 -5.69 8.96 23.54
C PRO A 41 -6.32 9.78 22.41
N LEU A 42 -5.51 10.19 21.43
CA LEU A 42 -5.95 11.05 20.33
C LEU A 42 -7.15 10.43 19.60
N ASP A 43 -8.23 11.20 19.47
CA ASP A 43 -9.42 10.83 18.74
C ASP A 43 -9.63 11.74 17.51
N LEU A 44 -9.52 11.15 16.32
CA LEU A 44 -9.80 11.83 15.06
C LEU A 44 -11.25 11.63 14.59
N GLY A 45 -12.07 10.88 15.34
CA GLY A 45 -13.43 10.49 14.95
C GLY A 45 -13.46 9.37 13.89
N TYR A 46 -12.38 8.59 13.77
CA TYR A 46 -12.24 7.46 12.85
C TYR A 46 -11.97 6.16 13.62
N LEU A 47 -12.17 5.03 12.95
CA LEU A 47 -11.64 3.77 13.47
C LEU A 47 -10.12 3.89 13.66
N LYS A 48 -9.58 3.17 14.63
CA LYS A 48 -8.16 3.19 14.99
C LYS A 48 -7.51 1.86 14.63
N ASP A 49 -6.31 1.91 14.05
CA ASP A 49 -5.56 0.71 13.68
C ASP A 49 -4.91 -0.02 14.87
N ASN A 50 -5.06 0.48 16.10
CA ASN A 50 -4.59 -0.16 17.34
C ASN A 50 -5.65 -1.06 18.00
N THR A 51 -6.63 -1.54 17.23
CA THR A 51 -7.67 -2.47 17.67
C THR A 51 -7.50 -3.84 16.99
N GLY A 52 -7.99 -4.91 17.61
CA GLY A 52 -7.87 -6.26 17.07
C GLY A 52 -6.42 -6.70 16.83
N ASP A 53 -6.20 -7.56 15.82
CA ASP A 53 -4.84 -7.93 15.39
C ASP A 53 -4.21 -6.77 14.62
N ASN A 54 -3.12 -6.20 15.13
CA ASN A 54 -2.55 -4.96 14.61
C ASN A 54 -1.04 -4.83 14.84
N ILE A 55 -0.43 -3.89 14.10
CA ILE A 55 0.96 -3.47 14.23
C ILE A 55 1.05 -1.93 14.33
N SER A 56 0.07 -1.28 14.93
CA SER A 56 -0.06 0.18 15.01
C SER A 56 1.17 0.88 15.56
N GLU A 57 1.85 0.27 16.55
CA GLU A 57 3.11 0.77 17.14
C GLU A 57 4.25 0.91 16.13
N LEU A 58 4.22 0.16 15.02
CA LEU A 58 5.24 0.21 13.98
C LEU A 58 5.00 1.33 12.94
N ASN A 59 3.96 2.15 13.09
CA ASN A 59 3.57 3.14 12.08
C ASN A 59 4.68 4.14 11.75
N SER A 60 5.56 4.49 12.70
CA SER A 60 6.69 5.39 12.44
C SER A 60 7.58 4.93 11.29
N SER A 61 7.71 3.61 11.10
CA SER A 61 8.53 2.99 10.06
C SER A 61 7.72 2.30 8.96
N PHE A 62 6.57 1.69 9.29
CA PHE A 62 5.71 0.98 8.35
C PHE A 62 4.67 1.88 7.66
N CYS A 63 4.48 3.11 8.13
CA CYS A 63 3.56 4.09 7.55
C CYS A 63 2.14 3.53 7.36
N GLU A 64 1.56 3.71 6.17
CA GLU A 64 0.23 3.22 5.80
C GLU A 64 0.09 1.70 5.84
N LEU A 65 1.19 0.96 5.87
CA LEU A 65 1.16 -0.50 5.96
C LEU A 65 0.56 -1.01 7.28
N THR A 66 0.57 -0.21 8.36
CA THR A 66 -0.15 -0.58 9.59
C THR A 66 -1.66 -0.62 9.34
N GLY A 67 -2.17 0.27 8.49
CA GLY A 67 -3.56 0.24 8.04
C GLY A 67 -3.85 -0.94 7.10
N LEU A 68 -2.92 -1.31 6.22
CA LEU A 68 -3.06 -2.50 5.38
C LEU A 68 -3.11 -3.78 6.23
N TYR A 69 -2.19 -3.90 7.20
CA TYR A 69 -2.16 -5.03 8.13
C TYR A 69 -3.47 -5.14 8.91
N TRP A 70 -3.93 -4.02 9.50
CA TRP A 70 -5.18 -3.98 10.23
C TRP A 70 -6.38 -4.38 9.36
N ALA A 71 -6.46 -3.85 8.14
CA ALA A 71 -7.53 -4.19 7.20
C ALA A 71 -7.51 -5.67 6.83
N TRP A 72 -6.33 -6.22 6.53
CA TRP A 72 -6.14 -7.64 6.25
C TRP A 72 -6.62 -8.54 7.37
N LYS A 73 -6.30 -8.20 8.62
CA LYS A 73 -6.60 -9.03 9.80
C LYS A 73 -8.02 -8.88 10.33
N ASN A 74 -8.65 -7.71 10.15
CA ASN A 74 -9.89 -7.38 10.86
C ASN A 74 -11.10 -7.14 9.95
N LEU A 75 -10.93 -7.05 8.62
CA LEU A 75 -12.06 -6.89 7.70
C LEU A 75 -12.45 -8.22 7.06
N ASP A 76 -13.75 -8.49 7.10
CA ASP A 76 -14.37 -9.66 6.44
C ASP A 76 -15.23 -9.17 5.25
N THR A 77 -14.55 -8.88 4.13
CA THR A 77 -15.18 -8.47 2.86
C THR A 77 -14.51 -9.17 1.70
N ASP A 78 -15.22 -9.37 0.57
CA ASP A 78 -14.70 -10.05 -0.61
C ASP A 78 -13.55 -9.29 -1.26
N TYR A 79 -13.52 -7.96 -1.13
CA TYR A 79 -12.44 -7.08 -1.60
C TYR A 79 -12.04 -6.10 -0.50
N ILE A 80 -10.75 -5.89 -0.36
CA ILE A 80 -10.17 -4.90 0.55
C ILE A 80 -9.24 -3.99 -0.26
N GLY A 81 -9.33 -2.69 -0.01
CA GLY A 81 -8.44 -1.70 -0.61
C GLY A 81 -7.76 -0.81 0.41
N LEU A 82 -6.67 -0.17 -0.05
CA LEU A 82 -5.95 0.86 0.67
C LEU A 82 -5.76 2.08 -0.21
N VAL A 83 -6.09 3.24 0.32
CA VAL A 83 -5.80 4.56 -0.24
C VAL A 83 -5.30 5.49 0.87
N HIS A 84 -4.79 6.66 0.49
CA HIS A 84 -4.33 7.67 1.45
C HIS A 84 -5.31 8.83 1.51
N TYR A 85 -5.41 9.53 2.62
CA TYR A 85 -6.26 10.70 2.76
C TYR A 85 -6.01 11.80 1.71
N ARG A 86 -4.82 11.85 1.12
CA ARG A 86 -4.43 12.79 0.06
C ARG A 86 -4.41 12.19 -1.35
N ARG A 87 -4.65 10.89 -1.50
CA ARG A 87 -4.59 10.19 -2.79
C ARG A 87 -5.71 9.19 -2.88
N HIS A 88 -6.51 9.30 -3.92
CA HIS A 88 -7.65 8.42 -4.16
C HIS A 88 -7.66 7.92 -5.60
N PHE A 89 -8.31 6.80 -5.84
CA PHE A 89 -8.67 6.39 -7.19
C PHE A 89 -9.76 7.29 -7.75
N SER A 90 -9.74 7.55 -9.08
CA SER A 90 -10.77 8.32 -9.77
C SER A 90 -10.93 7.85 -11.22
N MET A 91 -12.10 7.38 -11.59
CA MET A 91 -12.42 7.08 -13.00
C MET A 91 -12.42 8.35 -13.87
N LYS A 92 -12.72 9.50 -13.28
CA LYS A 92 -12.85 10.79 -13.96
C LYS A 92 -11.53 11.51 -14.17
N LYS A 93 -10.44 11.06 -13.54
CA LYS A 93 -9.12 11.72 -13.55
C LYS A 93 -9.14 13.18 -13.05
N LYS A 94 -10.11 13.53 -12.20
CA LYS A 94 -10.29 14.88 -11.65
C LYS A 94 -10.08 14.86 -10.15
N THR A 95 -9.45 15.91 -9.62
CA THR A 95 -9.30 16.14 -8.18
C THR A 95 -10.64 16.52 -7.55
N GLY A 96 -10.75 16.41 -6.23
CA GLY A 96 -11.95 16.71 -5.45
C GLY A 96 -12.72 15.45 -5.04
N LEU A 97 -13.26 15.49 -3.83
CA LEU A 97 -13.93 14.33 -3.20
C LEU A 97 -15.13 13.82 -4.01
N ASP A 98 -15.83 14.69 -4.75
CA ASP A 98 -16.96 14.30 -5.63
C ASP A 98 -16.52 13.44 -6.82
N ASN A 99 -15.24 13.46 -7.14
CA ASN A 99 -14.65 12.76 -8.29
C ASN A 99 -13.90 11.48 -7.92
N VAL A 100 -13.76 11.17 -6.62
CA VAL A 100 -13.13 9.90 -6.19
C VAL A 100 -13.99 8.71 -6.62
N LEU A 101 -13.36 7.57 -6.79
CA LEU A 101 -14.03 6.31 -7.15
C LEU A 101 -15.18 6.01 -6.19
N LYS A 102 -16.36 5.71 -6.74
CA LYS A 102 -17.55 5.35 -5.98
C LYS A 102 -17.82 3.85 -6.09
N LEU A 103 -18.53 3.31 -5.10
CA LEU A 103 -18.95 1.91 -5.14
C LEU A 103 -19.72 1.56 -6.41
N SER A 104 -20.59 2.46 -6.89
CA SER A 104 -21.35 2.28 -8.12
C SER A 104 -20.48 2.18 -9.37
N GLU A 105 -19.33 2.85 -9.39
CA GLU A 105 -18.36 2.80 -10.50
C GLU A 105 -17.47 1.55 -10.42
N LEU A 106 -17.20 1.04 -9.23
CA LEU A 106 -16.35 -0.14 -8.99
C LEU A 106 -17.13 -1.45 -9.16
N SER A 107 -18.37 -1.49 -8.67
CA SER A 107 -19.20 -2.71 -8.60
C SER A 107 -19.31 -3.52 -9.91
N PRO A 108 -19.38 -2.90 -11.12
CA PRO A 108 -19.46 -3.66 -12.37
C PRO A 108 -18.24 -4.54 -12.66
N TYR A 109 -17.10 -4.28 -12.00
CA TYR A 109 -15.85 -5.00 -12.21
C TYR A 109 -15.59 -6.09 -11.16
N LEU A 110 -16.28 -6.03 -10.01
CA LEU A 110 -16.10 -7.00 -8.93
C LEU A 110 -16.51 -8.41 -9.39
N GLY A 111 -15.74 -9.43 -8.97
CA GLY A 111 -15.92 -10.82 -9.40
C GLY A 111 -15.25 -11.16 -10.75
N THR A 112 -14.84 -10.14 -11.55
CA THR A 112 -14.08 -10.35 -12.80
C THR A 112 -12.66 -9.82 -12.67
N ILE A 113 -12.51 -8.61 -12.15
CA ILE A 113 -11.22 -8.00 -11.87
C ILE A 113 -10.84 -8.32 -10.42
N LYS A 114 -9.68 -8.94 -10.24
CA LYS A 114 -9.18 -9.36 -8.93
C LYS A 114 -8.28 -8.32 -8.27
N VAL A 115 -7.60 -7.50 -9.08
CA VAL A 115 -6.65 -6.50 -8.60
C VAL A 115 -6.86 -5.17 -9.32
N PHE A 116 -7.12 -4.11 -8.55
CA PHE A 116 -7.15 -2.74 -9.03
C PHE A 116 -5.92 -2.00 -8.48
N VAL A 117 -5.22 -1.29 -9.35
CA VAL A 117 -3.97 -0.60 -9.05
C VAL A 117 -3.98 0.81 -9.64
N PRO A 118 -3.18 1.76 -9.09
CA PRO A 118 -3.01 3.05 -9.74
C PRO A 118 -2.31 2.90 -11.10
N ASN A 119 -2.37 3.92 -11.94
CA ASN A 119 -1.53 3.95 -13.13
C ASN A 119 -0.06 3.86 -12.74
N LYS A 120 0.74 3.17 -13.54
CA LYS A 120 2.19 3.04 -13.32
C LYS A 120 2.86 4.41 -13.32
N ARG A 121 3.69 4.64 -12.32
CA ARG A 121 4.64 5.73 -12.33
C ARG A 121 5.83 5.36 -13.22
N ARG A 122 6.30 6.31 -14.05
CA ARG A 122 7.44 6.14 -14.95
C ARG A 122 8.58 7.04 -14.52
N TYR A 123 9.80 6.50 -14.52
CA TYR A 123 11.02 7.21 -14.10
C TYR A 123 11.93 7.56 -15.27
N PHE A 124 11.50 7.28 -16.50
CA PHE A 124 12.18 7.55 -17.77
C PHE A 124 13.58 6.92 -17.90
N ILE A 125 14.57 7.37 -17.14
CA ILE A 125 15.97 6.94 -17.22
C ILE A 125 16.32 5.98 -16.07
N GLU A 126 15.85 6.28 -14.86
CA GLU A 126 16.17 5.48 -13.68
C GLU A 126 15.37 4.18 -13.63
N THR A 127 16.04 3.12 -13.23
CA THR A 127 15.37 1.87 -12.87
C THR A 127 14.72 2.01 -11.48
N LEU A 128 13.85 1.08 -11.09
CA LEU A 128 13.30 1.06 -9.74
C LEU A 128 14.40 0.94 -8.69
N TYR A 129 15.46 0.17 -8.99
CA TYR A 129 16.61 0.04 -8.09
C TYR A 129 17.38 1.34 -7.98
N SER A 130 17.84 1.93 -9.10
CA SER A 130 18.66 3.14 -9.06
C SER A 130 17.89 4.34 -8.51
N HIS A 131 16.59 4.46 -8.79
CA HIS A 131 15.75 5.50 -8.19
C HIS A 131 15.65 5.34 -6.66
N TYR A 132 15.56 4.10 -6.17
CA TYR A 132 15.56 3.82 -4.74
C TYR A 132 16.91 4.18 -4.12
N GLU A 133 18.02 3.73 -4.72
CA GLU A 133 19.39 3.98 -4.26
C GLU A 133 19.72 5.48 -4.16
N HIS A 134 19.22 6.32 -5.08
CA HIS A 134 19.40 7.76 -5.04
C HIS A 134 18.59 8.48 -3.95
N THR A 135 17.55 7.85 -3.40
CA THR A 135 16.65 8.46 -2.42
C THR A 135 16.70 7.79 -1.04
N HIS A 136 17.15 6.54 -0.98
CA HIS A 136 17.25 5.70 0.20
C HIS A 136 18.55 4.90 0.19
N TYR A 137 18.75 4.01 1.14
CA TYR A 137 19.93 3.15 1.21
C TYR A 137 19.69 1.84 0.45
N ALA A 138 20.52 1.55 -0.55
CA ALA A 138 20.43 0.34 -1.38
C ALA A 138 20.44 -0.95 -0.55
N ILE A 139 21.13 -0.97 0.60
CA ILE A 139 21.21 -2.12 1.51
C ILE A 139 19.82 -2.66 1.90
N GLN A 140 18.80 -1.81 1.95
CA GLN A 140 17.43 -2.21 2.28
C GLN A 140 16.83 -3.13 1.20
N LEU A 141 17.07 -2.83 -0.08
CA LEU A 141 16.68 -3.70 -1.19
C LEU A 141 17.57 -4.93 -1.30
N ASP A 142 18.88 -4.78 -1.06
CA ASP A 142 19.83 -5.90 -1.13
C ASP A 142 19.54 -6.95 -0.05
N GLU A 143 19.23 -6.53 1.19
CA GLU A 143 18.77 -7.44 2.24
C GLU A 143 17.41 -8.04 1.93
N THR A 144 16.47 -7.27 1.34
CA THR A 144 15.19 -7.80 0.87
C THR A 144 15.40 -8.91 -0.18
N LYS A 145 16.35 -8.73 -1.10
CA LYS A 145 16.71 -9.77 -2.08
C LYS A 145 17.22 -11.05 -1.41
N LYS A 146 18.09 -10.92 -0.38
CA LYS A 146 18.60 -12.08 0.37
C LYS A 146 17.47 -12.83 1.09
N ILE A 147 16.55 -12.10 1.72
CA ILE A 147 15.37 -12.69 2.37
C ILE A 147 14.51 -13.45 1.36
N ILE A 148 14.24 -12.85 0.19
CA ILE A 148 13.50 -13.49 -0.88
C ILE A 148 14.23 -14.75 -1.36
N MET A 149 15.54 -14.69 -1.55
CA MET A 149 16.34 -15.85 -1.97
C MET A 149 16.28 -17.00 -0.95
N GLU A 150 16.25 -16.68 0.34
CA GLU A 150 16.23 -17.68 1.43
C GLU A 150 14.82 -18.29 1.65
N LYS A 151 13.78 -17.46 1.61
CA LYS A 151 12.43 -17.86 2.02
C LYS A 151 11.46 -18.11 0.85
N TYR A 152 11.68 -17.44 -0.29
CA TYR A 152 10.80 -17.40 -1.46
C TYR A 152 11.59 -17.41 -2.77
N PRO A 153 12.48 -18.40 -2.99
CA PRO A 153 13.41 -18.42 -4.12
C PRO A 153 12.71 -18.35 -5.48
N GLU A 154 11.46 -18.78 -5.58
CA GLU A 154 10.64 -18.68 -6.80
C GLU A 154 10.41 -17.23 -7.24
N TYR A 155 10.41 -16.24 -6.32
CA TYR A 155 10.25 -14.82 -6.64
C TYR A 155 11.54 -14.13 -7.11
N LEU A 156 12.70 -14.79 -7.01
CA LEU A 156 14.00 -14.14 -7.27
C LEU A 156 14.12 -13.64 -8.71
N LYS A 157 13.61 -14.42 -9.68
CA LYS A 157 13.63 -14.04 -11.10
C LYS A 157 12.75 -12.80 -11.35
N SER A 158 11.58 -12.75 -10.75
CA SER A 158 10.68 -11.59 -10.80
C SER A 158 11.29 -10.39 -10.08
N TYR A 159 12.00 -10.58 -8.96
CA TYR A 159 12.73 -9.53 -8.27
C TYR A 159 13.76 -8.89 -9.22
N ASP A 160 14.69 -9.65 -9.76
CA ASP A 160 15.75 -9.15 -10.65
C ASP A 160 15.21 -8.47 -11.91
N LYS A 161 14.10 -8.96 -12.45
CA LYS A 161 13.42 -8.38 -13.60
C LYS A 161 12.76 -7.04 -13.27
N VAL A 162 12.04 -6.98 -12.14
CA VAL A 162 11.28 -5.80 -11.73
C VAL A 162 12.21 -4.66 -11.34
N LEU A 163 13.28 -4.93 -10.61
CA LEU A 163 14.22 -3.89 -10.17
C LEU A 163 14.92 -3.17 -11.34
N LYS A 164 14.99 -3.81 -12.52
CA LYS A 164 15.53 -3.22 -13.77
C LYS A 164 14.50 -2.40 -14.55
N ARG A 165 13.21 -2.41 -14.17
CA ARG A 165 12.18 -1.61 -14.84
C ARG A 165 12.32 -0.13 -14.50
N THR A 166 11.92 0.72 -15.44
CA THR A 166 11.80 2.17 -15.26
C THR A 166 10.38 2.61 -14.89
N TYR A 167 9.54 1.67 -14.47
CA TYR A 167 8.15 1.92 -14.10
C TYR A 167 7.65 0.88 -13.08
N GLY A 168 6.67 1.29 -12.29
CA GLY A 168 5.99 0.41 -11.34
C GLY A 168 4.70 1.00 -10.79
N TYR A 169 3.91 0.17 -10.13
CA TYR A 169 2.78 0.61 -9.30
C TYR A 169 3.34 1.08 -7.97
N MET A 170 2.97 2.30 -7.58
CA MET A 170 3.52 2.97 -6.40
C MET A 170 2.40 3.37 -5.44
N PHE A 171 2.80 3.94 -4.30
CA PHE A 171 1.92 4.49 -3.25
C PHE A 171 1.24 3.47 -2.35
N ASN A 172 1.57 2.17 -2.42
CA ASN A 172 0.87 1.12 -1.66
C ASN A 172 -0.66 1.17 -1.81
N MET A 173 -1.13 1.67 -2.96
CA MET A 173 -2.56 1.77 -3.26
C MET A 173 -3.02 0.57 -4.09
N MET A 174 -4.04 -0.12 -3.61
CA MET A 174 -4.68 -1.22 -4.32
C MET A 174 -6.12 -1.41 -3.86
N ILE A 175 -6.92 -2.14 -4.63
CA ILE A 175 -8.13 -2.84 -4.19
C ILE A 175 -7.98 -4.26 -4.69
N MET A 176 -8.06 -5.25 -3.82
CA MET A 176 -7.72 -6.63 -4.13
C MET A 176 -8.75 -7.60 -3.58
N GLU A 177 -9.04 -8.65 -4.34
CA GLU A 177 -9.82 -9.79 -3.86
C GLU A 177 -9.18 -10.38 -2.61
N LYS A 178 -9.99 -10.69 -1.59
CA LYS A 178 -9.54 -11.11 -0.25
C LYS A 178 -8.52 -12.24 -0.29
N LYS A 179 -8.76 -13.26 -1.12
CA LYS A 179 -7.85 -14.41 -1.23
C LYS A 179 -6.45 -14.02 -1.74
N LEU A 180 -6.39 -13.12 -2.73
CA LEU A 180 -5.10 -12.61 -3.23
C LEU A 180 -4.45 -11.67 -2.23
N LEU A 181 -5.24 -10.88 -1.51
CA LEU A 181 -4.73 -10.02 -0.44
C LEU A 181 -4.13 -10.84 0.71
N ASP A 182 -4.77 -11.95 1.08
CA ASP A 182 -4.25 -12.86 2.11
C ASP A 182 -2.87 -13.42 1.70
N ASP A 183 -2.73 -13.87 0.45
CA ASP A 183 -1.47 -14.35 -0.09
C ASP A 183 -0.42 -13.24 -0.13
N TYR A 184 -0.78 -12.06 -0.64
CA TYR A 184 0.12 -10.91 -0.70
C TYR A 184 0.58 -10.45 0.67
N CYS A 185 -0.34 -10.23 1.61
CA CYS A 185 0.00 -9.72 2.93
C CYS A 185 0.80 -10.75 3.75
N THR A 186 0.50 -12.04 3.63
CA THR A 186 1.31 -13.10 4.26
C THR A 186 2.76 -13.02 3.78
N TRP A 187 2.97 -12.96 2.48
CA TRP A 187 4.30 -12.85 1.88
C TRP A 187 4.98 -11.52 2.21
N LEU A 188 4.26 -10.40 2.07
CA LEU A 188 4.79 -9.06 2.32
C LEU A 188 5.29 -8.90 3.76
N PHE A 189 4.42 -9.18 4.74
CA PHE A 189 4.73 -8.91 6.14
C PHE A 189 5.78 -9.89 6.69
N ASP A 190 5.83 -11.13 6.20
CA ASP A 190 6.91 -12.06 6.55
C ASP A 190 8.29 -11.52 6.10
N ILE A 191 8.37 -10.96 4.88
CA ILE A 191 9.59 -10.32 4.38
C ILE A 191 9.93 -9.05 5.19
N LEU A 192 8.95 -8.17 5.41
CA LEU A 192 9.21 -6.90 6.10
C LEU A 192 9.59 -7.08 7.57
N PHE A 193 9.00 -8.07 8.26
CA PHE A 193 9.38 -8.38 9.63
C PHE A 193 10.77 -9.00 9.71
N GLU A 194 11.15 -9.82 8.74
CA GLU A 194 12.51 -10.35 8.67
C GLU A 194 13.51 -9.23 8.33
N LEU A 195 13.19 -8.35 7.38
CA LEU A 195 14.02 -7.19 7.04
C LEU A 195 14.25 -6.28 8.25
N ARG A 196 13.21 -6.09 9.08
CA ARG A 196 13.31 -5.30 10.32
C ARG A 196 14.33 -5.86 11.31
N LYS A 197 14.55 -7.18 11.32
CA LYS A 197 15.56 -7.81 12.18
C LYS A 197 16.98 -7.65 11.64
N ARG A 198 17.15 -7.50 10.31
CA ARG A 198 18.44 -7.48 9.64
C ARG A 198 19.00 -6.08 9.41
N VAL A 199 18.14 -5.08 9.31
CA VAL A 199 18.55 -3.69 9.09
C VAL A 199 18.50 -2.94 10.41
N ASP A 200 19.67 -2.44 10.84
CA ASP A 200 19.76 -1.62 12.03
C ASP A 200 19.12 -0.25 11.81
N MET A 201 18.18 0.13 12.70
CA MET A 201 17.35 1.32 12.56
C MET A 201 17.78 2.53 13.41
N PRO A 202 18.66 2.41 14.44
CA PRO A 202 18.85 3.47 15.44
C PRO A 202 19.39 4.78 14.89
N GLU A 203 20.07 4.75 13.73
CA GLU A 203 20.75 5.91 13.15
C GLU A 203 19.97 6.55 11.98
N LEU A 204 18.77 6.03 11.65
CA LEU A 204 17.98 6.55 10.53
C LEU A 204 17.16 7.77 10.98
N ASP A 205 17.20 8.85 10.18
CA ASP A 205 16.30 9.98 10.36
C ASP A 205 14.84 9.60 10.07
N SER A 206 13.91 10.50 10.37
CA SER A 206 12.48 10.24 10.22
C SER A 206 12.04 9.97 8.77
N PHE A 207 12.80 10.40 7.77
CA PHE A 207 12.53 10.13 6.35
C PHE A 207 13.05 8.75 5.97
N GLN A 208 14.31 8.46 6.29
CA GLN A 208 14.95 7.18 5.99
C GLN A 208 14.33 6.03 6.80
N GLY A 209 13.91 6.29 8.04
CA GLY A 209 13.24 5.30 8.90
C GLY A 209 11.91 4.77 8.31
N ARG A 210 11.33 5.45 7.33
CA ARG A 210 10.09 5.06 6.63
C ARG A 210 10.30 4.09 5.47
N PHE A 211 11.46 3.50 5.33
CA PHE A 211 11.84 2.70 4.17
C PHE A 211 10.97 1.44 3.97
N PHE A 212 10.35 0.88 5.01
CA PHE A 212 9.47 -0.29 4.84
C PHE A 212 8.31 0.01 3.89
N GLY A 213 7.69 1.19 3.98
CA GLY A 213 6.68 1.63 3.03
C GLY A 213 7.23 1.74 1.61
N ARG A 214 8.50 2.18 1.45
CA ARG A 214 9.14 2.29 0.13
C ARG A 214 9.55 0.94 -0.46
N VAL A 215 10.11 0.06 0.35
CA VAL A 215 10.41 -1.32 -0.06
C VAL A 215 9.13 -2.03 -0.49
N SER A 216 8.04 -1.89 0.29
CA SER A 216 6.73 -2.45 -0.03
C SER A 216 6.21 -2.00 -1.40
N GLU A 217 6.31 -0.70 -1.75
CA GLU A 217 5.93 -0.19 -3.07
C GLU A 217 6.65 -0.94 -4.21
N ILE A 218 7.92 -1.27 -4.03
CA ILE A 218 8.72 -1.96 -5.03
C ILE A 218 8.37 -3.44 -5.09
N ILE A 219 8.37 -4.13 -3.94
CA ILE A 219 8.17 -5.58 -3.92
C ILE A 219 6.72 -5.99 -4.22
N PHE A 220 5.74 -5.07 -4.09
CA PHE A 220 4.40 -5.29 -4.64
C PHE A 220 4.46 -5.62 -6.15
N ASN A 221 5.30 -4.91 -6.90
CA ASN A 221 5.48 -5.19 -8.33
C ASN A 221 6.17 -6.54 -8.57
N VAL A 222 7.03 -6.99 -7.65
CA VAL A 222 7.68 -8.31 -7.69
C VAL A 222 6.64 -9.41 -7.48
N TRP A 223 5.81 -9.28 -6.43
CA TRP A 223 4.73 -10.21 -6.16
C TRP A 223 3.77 -10.32 -7.35
N LEU A 224 3.35 -9.18 -7.88
CA LEU A 224 2.42 -9.12 -9.01
C LEU A 224 3.01 -9.75 -10.29
N ASP A 225 4.31 -9.50 -10.57
CA ASP A 225 5.01 -10.11 -11.71
C ASP A 225 5.09 -11.63 -11.58
N GLU A 226 5.39 -12.13 -10.40
CA GLU A 226 5.44 -13.58 -10.13
C GLU A 226 4.07 -14.23 -10.31
N LYS A 227 2.99 -13.64 -9.72
CA LYS A 227 1.63 -14.17 -9.87
C LYS A 227 1.17 -14.22 -11.33
N MET A 228 1.60 -13.26 -12.15
CA MET A 228 1.33 -13.29 -13.61
C MET A 228 2.21 -14.32 -14.34
N THR A 229 3.46 -14.48 -13.93
CA THR A 229 4.40 -15.39 -14.59
C THR A 229 4.05 -16.86 -14.35
N ASN A 230 3.60 -17.18 -13.13
CA ASN A 230 3.19 -18.55 -12.77
C ASN A 230 1.72 -18.88 -13.10
N GLY A 231 0.98 -17.95 -13.72
CA GLY A 231 -0.40 -18.15 -14.18
C GLY A 231 -1.48 -18.08 -13.09
N GLN A 232 -1.13 -17.67 -11.85
CA GLN A 232 -2.10 -17.50 -10.78
C GLN A 232 -2.97 -16.25 -10.94
N LEU A 233 -2.50 -15.29 -11.74
CA LEU A 233 -3.20 -14.04 -12.06
C LEU A 233 -3.01 -13.71 -13.55
N GLU A 234 -4.11 -13.51 -14.27
CA GLU A 234 -4.07 -13.10 -15.66
C GLU A 234 -4.08 -11.57 -15.79
N LYS A 235 -3.43 -11.03 -16.83
CA LYS A 235 -3.42 -9.59 -17.10
C LYS A 235 -4.82 -8.97 -17.20
N LYS A 236 -5.79 -9.71 -17.72
CA LYS A 236 -7.19 -9.25 -17.84
C LYS A 236 -7.91 -9.12 -16.50
N GLU A 237 -7.38 -9.72 -15.43
CA GLU A 237 -7.90 -9.66 -14.07
C GLU A 237 -7.33 -8.48 -13.26
N ILE A 238 -6.44 -7.69 -13.89
CA ILE A 238 -5.83 -6.48 -13.33
C ILE A 238 -6.39 -5.25 -14.03
N LYS A 239 -6.86 -4.27 -13.28
CA LYS A 239 -7.37 -3.00 -13.82
C LYS A 239 -6.62 -1.82 -13.24
N GLU A 240 -6.04 -1.01 -14.12
CA GLU A 240 -5.48 0.29 -13.73
C GLU A 240 -6.61 1.33 -13.61
N ILE A 241 -6.61 2.06 -12.49
CA ILE A 241 -7.50 3.20 -12.24
C ILE A 241 -6.61 4.40 -11.91
N PRO A 242 -6.80 5.55 -12.56
CA PRO A 242 -6.01 6.74 -12.26
C PRO A 242 -6.05 7.12 -10.78
N CYS A 243 -4.89 7.52 -10.26
CA CYS A 243 -4.75 8.09 -8.93
C CYS A 243 -4.79 9.62 -9.02
N VAL A 244 -5.57 10.26 -8.16
CA VAL A 244 -5.66 11.72 -8.04
C VAL A 244 -5.18 12.18 -6.68
N HIS A 245 -4.50 13.34 -6.66
CA HIS A 245 -4.06 13.98 -5.44
C HIS A 245 -5.10 15.01 -5.00
N MET A 246 -5.43 15.04 -3.71
CA MET A 246 -6.43 15.96 -3.15
C MET A 246 -5.86 17.34 -2.83
N GLU A 247 -4.55 17.42 -2.57
CA GLU A 247 -3.82 18.66 -2.35
C GLU A 247 -3.01 19.01 -3.60
N LYS A 248 -2.81 20.31 -3.87
CA LYS A 248 -1.87 20.75 -4.91
C LYS A 248 -0.48 20.24 -4.55
N ILE A 249 0.18 19.55 -5.49
CA ILE A 249 1.56 19.10 -5.30
C ILE A 249 2.44 20.35 -5.30
N ASN A 250 2.99 20.68 -4.14
CA ASN A 250 3.99 21.74 -4.05
C ASN A 250 5.35 21.15 -4.43
N TRP A 251 5.79 21.41 -5.66
CA TRP A 251 7.05 20.88 -6.22
C TRP A 251 8.31 21.48 -5.57
N ASN A 252 8.16 22.55 -4.78
CA ASN A 252 9.27 23.24 -4.13
C ASN A 252 9.74 22.59 -2.83
N ASN A 253 9.09 21.53 -2.38
CA ASN A 253 9.41 20.77 -1.15
C ASN A 253 9.91 19.35 -1.47
N LYS A 254 10.77 19.21 -2.47
CA LYS A 254 11.50 17.97 -2.75
C LYS A 254 12.97 18.17 -2.49
#